data_1e16002fd3f0b70d219189577e1dee7c
#
_entry.id   1e16002fd3f0b70d219189577e1dee7c
#
_cell.length_a   1.000
_cell.length_b   1.000
_cell.length_c   1.000
_cell.angle_alpha   90.00
_cell.angle_beta   90.00
_cell.angle_gamma   90.00
#
_symmetry.space_group_name_H-M   'P 1'
#
loop_
_entity.id
_entity.type
_entity.pdbx_description
1 polymer ?
#
loop_
_entity_poly.entity_id
_entity_poly.type
_entity_poly.pdbx_seq_one_letter_code
_entity_poly.pdbx_strand_id
1 'polypeptide(L)'
;MREKEPLTRVIYVRHGKTDFPTDRIYCDDREDPPLNAAGLAQAQSAAEMLCAQTVDAIYASPSSRTRMTADAIARVVPAPIAEDIALRERRFGIWDGLYFEAIARDYPGAYHAWRQDPVHFTPEGGETIDELSERVTKAVAKIIGEHQGKTVLVVSHVGPIRVCLTQALKIPVAYYRQLRVDYGSLTRVDYGQRQNNLVFANMSRLPIDSY
;
A
#
# COMPACT_ATOMS: atom_id res chain seq x y z
N MET A 1 23.82 -30.51 -5.17
CA MET A 1 22.69 -29.61 -5.50
C MET A 1 22.58 -28.62 -4.37
N ARG A 2 22.67 -27.29 -4.63
CA ARG A 2 22.38 -26.28 -3.60
C ARG A 2 20.87 -26.32 -3.34
N GLU A 3 20.44 -26.55 -2.11
CA GLU A 3 19.04 -26.40 -1.73
C GLU A 3 18.60 -24.98 -2.13
N LYS A 4 17.46 -24.89 -2.84
CA LYS A 4 16.85 -23.59 -3.15
C LYS A 4 16.40 -22.98 -1.83
N GLU A 5 16.98 -21.86 -1.45
CA GLU A 5 16.55 -21.10 -0.28
C GLU A 5 15.04 -20.81 -0.36
N PRO A 6 14.30 -21.01 0.72
CA PRO A 6 12.87 -20.73 0.73
C PRO A 6 12.63 -19.22 0.54
N LEU A 7 11.94 -18.85 -0.54
CA LEU A 7 11.55 -17.47 -0.81
C LEU A 7 10.17 -17.20 -0.21
N THR A 8 10.05 -16.16 0.61
CA THR A 8 8.73 -15.67 1.04
C THR A 8 8.15 -14.73 -0.02
N ARG A 9 6.99 -15.09 -0.55
CA ARG A 9 6.32 -14.32 -1.59
C ARG A 9 5.35 -13.34 -0.95
N VAL A 10 5.60 -12.06 -1.10
CA VAL A 10 4.67 -11.01 -0.64
C VAL A 10 4.02 -10.38 -1.86
N ILE A 11 2.68 -10.46 -1.91
CA ILE A 11 1.89 -9.79 -2.93
C ILE A 11 1.21 -8.60 -2.25
N TYR A 12 1.68 -7.41 -2.57
CA TYR A 12 1.07 -6.15 -2.16
C TYR A 12 -0.14 -5.85 -3.01
N VAL A 13 -1.22 -5.46 -2.36
CA VAL A 13 -2.49 -5.09 -3.00
C VAL A 13 -2.87 -3.70 -2.52
N ARG A 14 -2.96 -2.72 -3.42
CA ARG A 14 -3.58 -1.45 -3.06
C ARG A 14 -5.09 -1.63 -3.00
N HIS A 15 -5.74 -1.07 -1.98
CA HIS A 15 -7.20 -1.09 -1.89
C HIS A 15 -7.88 -0.55 -3.16
N GLY A 16 -9.12 -0.94 -3.42
CA GLY A 16 -9.93 -0.43 -4.52
C GLY A 16 -10.35 1.04 -4.30
N LYS A 17 -10.89 1.67 -5.34
CA LYS A 17 -11.32 3.07 -5.34
C LYS A 17 -12.44 3.33 -4.33
N THR A 18 -12.46 4.53 -3.76
CA THR A 18 -13.52 5.05 -2.89
C THR A 18 -14.12 6.32 -3.51
N ASP A 19 -15.17 6.88 -2.93
CA ASP A 19 -15.71 8.18 -3.31
C ASP A 19 -14.97 9.36 -2.66
N PHE A 20 -13.85 9.09 -2.00
CA PHE A 20 -13.04 10.15 -1.42
C PHE A 20 -12.45 11.05 -2.53
N PRO A 21 -12.58 12.39 -2.41
CA PRO A 21 -12.08 13.32 -3.43
C PRO A 21 -10.57 13.17 -3.67
N THR A 22 -10.16 13.17 -4.95
CA THR A 22 -8.74 12.99 -5.33
C THR A 22 -7.88 14.23 -5.07
N ASP A 23 -8.49 15.39 -4.91
CA ASP A 23 -7.89 16.68 -4.59
C ASP A 23 -7.88 17.02 -3.09
N ARG A 24 -8.17 16.00 -2.25
CA ARG A 24 -8.21 16.10 -0.80
C ARG A 24 -7.22 15.14 -0.16
N ILE A 25 -6.52 15.60 0.90
CA ILE A 25 -5.64 14.73 1.70
C ILE A 25 -6.51 13.76 2.50
N TYR A 26 -6.19 12.49 2.39
CA TYR A 26 -6.92 11.44 3.11
C TYR A 26 -6.67 11.55 4.63
N CYS A 27 -7.68 11.22 5.44
CA CYS A 27 -7.62 11.27 6.90
C CYS A 27 -8.22 9.99 7.50
N ASP A 28 -7.38 9.01 7.84
CA ASP A 28 -7.79 7.73 8.44
C ASP A 28 -8.46 7.87 9.81
N ASP A 29 -8.14 8.92 10.56
CA ASP A 29 -8.64 9.09 11.92
C ASP A 29 -10.01 9.77 12.00
N ARG A 30 -10.48 10.38 10.90
CA ARG A 30 -11.74 11.13 10.85
C ARG A 30 -12.76 10.55 9.88
N GLU A 31 -12.30 9.95 8.79
CA GLU A 31 -13.14 9.45 7.72
C GLU A 31 -12.61 8.09 7.25
N ASP A 32 -13.50 7.11 7.15
CA ASP A 32 -13.14 5.78 6.69
C ASP A 32 -14.08 5.35 5.54
N PRO A 33 -13.94 5.97 4.35
CA PRO A 33 -14.82 5.69 3.22
C PRO A 33 -14.67 4.24 2.76
N PRO A 34 -15.80 3.55 2.50
CA PRO A 34 -15.82 2.21 1.91
C PRO A 34 -15.43 2.25 0.43
N LEU A 35 -15.25 1.08 -0.15
CA LEU A 35 -15.11 0.96 -1.60
C LEU A 35 -16.39 1.42 -2.30
N ASN A 36 -16.24 2.20 -3.37
CA ASN A 36 -17.33 2.48 -4.29
C ASN A 36 -17.51 1.34 -5.32
N ALA A 37 -18.46 1.47 -6.23
CA ALA A 37 -18.74 0.44 -7.24
C ALA A 37 -17.50 0.08 -8.10
N ALA A 38 -16.70 1.08 -8.49
CA ALA A 38 -15.46 0.85 -9.22
C ALA A 38 -14.42 0.12 -8.35
N GLY A 39 -14.32 0.50 -7.07
CA GLY A 39 -13.42 -0.16 -6.11
C GLY A 39 -13.79 -1.61 -5.83
N LEU A 40 -15.09 -1.92 -5.75
CA LEU A 40 -15.58 -3.30 -5.63
C LEU A 40 -15.21 -4.13 -6.86
N ALA A 41 -15.36 -3.58 -8.07
CA ALA A 41 -14.96 -4.25 -9.30
C ALA A 41 -13.44 -4.46 -9.36
N GLN A 42 -12.63 -3.49 -8.89
CA GLN A 42 -11.18 -3.61 -8.80
C GLN A 42 -10.76 -4.69 -7.81
N ALA A 43 -11.39 -4.76 -6.63
CA ALA A 43 -11.14 -5.79 -5.63
C ALA A 43 -11.50 -7.19 -6.15
N GLN A 44 -12.63 -7.32 -6.85
CA GLN A 44 -13.02 -8.57 -7.50
C GLN A 44 -12.04 -8.99 -8.60
N SER A 45 -11.59 -8.04 -9.43
CA SER A 45 -10.57 -8.30 -10.46
C SER A 45 -9.23 -8.75 -9.85
N ALA A 46 -8.80 -8.14 -8.74
CA ALA A 46 -7.62 -8.57 -8.00
C ALA A 46 -7.78 -10.02 -7.48
N ALA A 47 -8.95 -10.35 -6.94
CA ALA A 47 -9.26 -11.71 -6.49
C ALA A 47 -9.17 -12.74 -7.63
N GLU A 48 -9.73 -12.42 -8.80
CA GLU A 48 -9.68 -13.28 -9.99
C GLU A 48 -8.26 -13.49 -10.51
N MET A 49 -7.40 -12.47 -10.45
CA MET A 49 -5.98 -12.62 -10.80
C MET A 49 -5.22 -13.56 -9.85
N LEU A 50 -5.70 -13.71 -8.63
CA LEU A 50 -5.10 -14.54 -7.59
C LEU A 50 -5.71 -15.96 -7.51
N CYS A 51 -6.77 -16.27 -8.25
CA CYS A 51 -7.55 -17.52 -8.10
C CYS A 51 -6.73 -18.81 -8.24
N ALA A 52 -5.63 -18.78 -8.99
CA ALA A 52 -4.72 -19.92 -9.15
C ALA A 52 -3.54 -19.93 -8.15
N GLN A 53 -3.50 -18.97 -7.22
CA GLN A 53 -2.44 -18.85 -6.23
C GLN A 53 -2.86 -19.54 -4.92
N THR A 54 -1.92 -20.26 -4.31
CA THR A 54 -2.06 -20.63 -2.90
C THR A 54 -1.58 -19.47 -2.04
N VAL A 55 -2.44 -18.96 -1.17
CA VAL A 55 -2.14 -17.89 -0.23
C VAL A 55 -2.28 -18.44 1.18
N ASP A 56 -1.26 -18.25 2.01
CA ASP A 56 -1.22 -18.77 3.38
C ASP A 56 -1.83 -17.81 4.39
N ALA A 57 -1.75 -16.48 4.15
CA ALA A 57 -2.33 -15.46 4.99
C ALA A 57 -2.56 -14.15 4.22
N ILE A 58 -3.52 -13.35 4.70
CA ILE A 58 -3.80 -12.00 4.24
C ILE A 58 -3.63 -11.06 5.43
N TYR A 59 -2.78 -10.04 5.28
CA TYR A 59 -2.65 -8.95 6.23
C TYR A 59 -3.27 -7.69 5.63
N ALA A 60 -4.10 -7.00 6.38
CA ALA A 60 -4.77 -5.79 5.91
C ALA A 60 -4.57 -4.62 6.87
N SER A 61 -4.46 -3.41 6.33
CA SER A 61 -4.69 -2.19 7.11
C SER A 61 -6.13 -2.22 7.68
N PRO A 62 -6.39 -1.69 8.88
CA PRO A 62 -7.73 -1.74 9.49
C PRO A 62 -8.76 -0.81 8.84
N SER A 63 -8.42 -0.02 7.82
CA SER A 63 -9.38 0.85 7.11
C SER A 63 -10.43 0.06 6.35
N SER A 64 -11.68 0.54 6.31
CA SER A 64 -12.80 -0.12 5.62
C SER A 64 -12.48 -0.53 4.19
N ARG A 65 -11.86 0.36 3.40
CA ARG A 65 -11.50 0.10 2.00
C ARG A 65 -10.49 -1.04 1.83
N THR A 66 -9.54 -1.19 2.75
CA THR A 66 -8.55 -2.29 2.71
C THR A 66 -9.17 -3.60 3.17
N ARG A 67 -10.02 -3.56 4.21
CA ARG A 67 -10.75 -4.74 4.68
C ARG A 67 -11.70 -5.26 3.61
N MET A 68 -12.50 -4.40 3.00
CA MET A 68 -13.41 -4.78 1.91
C MET A 68 -12.66 -5.38 0.71
N THR A 69 -11.45 -4.87 0.41
CA THR A 69 -10.59 -5.44 -0.63
C THR A 69 -10.07 -6.82 -0.22
N ALA A 70 -9.61 -6.98 1.02
CA ALA A 70 -9.14 -8.26 1.56
C ALA A 70 -10.27 -9.30 1.60
N ASP A 71 -11.48 -8.90 2.02
CA ASP A 71 -12.67 -9.77 2.06
C ASP A 71 -13.06 -10.26 0.66
N ALA A 72 -13.01 -9.39 -0.34
CA ALA A 72 -13.29 -9.76 -1.72
C ALA A 72 -12.29 -10.81 -2.23
N ILE A 73 -11.00 -10.65 -1.89
CA ILE A 73 -9.95 -11.60 -2.25
C ILE A 73 -10.16 -12.93 -1.50
N ALA A 74 -10.43 -12.90 -0.20
CA ALA A 74 -10.58 -14.10 0.62
C ALA A 74 -11.78 -14.99 0.22
N ARG A 75 -12.79 -14.44 -0.45
CA ARG A 75 -13.90 -15.22 -1.03
C ARG A 75 -13.47 -16.11 -2.19
N VAL A 76 -12.42 -15.74 -2.91
CA VAL A 76 -11.90 -16.47 -4.08
C VAL A 76 -10.68 -17.30 -3.70
N VAL A 77 -9.83 -16.75 -2.83
CA VAL A 77 -8.59 -17.37 -2.35
C VAL A 77 -8.70 -17.46 -0.82
N PRO A 78 -9.29 -18.55 -0.29
CA PRO A 78 -9.52 -18.70 1.15
C PRO A 78 -8.21 -18.70 1.93
N ALA A 79 -8.01 -17.66 2.75
CA ALA A 79 -6.88 -17.53 3.66
C ALA A 79 -7.31 -16.71 4.89
N PRO A 80 -6.70 -16.93 6.07
CA PRO A 80 -7.01 -16.13 7.25
C PRO A 80 -6.61 -14.67 7.04
N ILE A 81 -7.47 -13.74 7.47
CA ILE A 81 -7.21 -12.30 7.43
C ILE A 81 -6.81 -11.84 8.83
N ALA A 82 -5.69 -11.14 8.93
CA ALA A 82 -5.24 -10.43 10.12
C ALA A 82 -5.11 -8.92 9.83
N GLU A 83 -5.53 -8.10 10.78
CA GLU A 83 -5.36 -6.65 10.68
C GLU A 83 -4.06 -6.21 11.34
N ASP A 84 -3.34 -5.28 10.71
CA ASP A 84 -2.17 -4.65 11.28
C ASP A 84 -2.23 -3.12 11.07
N ILE A 85 -2.28 -2.38 12.19
CA ILE A 85 -2.32 -0.92 12.18
C ILE A 85 -1.08 -0.29 11.55
N ALA A 86 0.05 -1.00 11.58
CA ALA A 86 1.27 -0.55 10.94
C ALA A 86 1.19 -0.53 9.40
N LEU A 87 0.12 -1.05 8.80
CA LEU A 87 -0.13 -1.01 7.35
C LEU A 87 -0.98 0.19 6.91
N ARG A 88 -1.36 1.11 7.83
CA ARG A 88 -2.14 2.33 7.51
C ARG A 88 -1.40 3.27 6.57
N GLU A 89 -2.17 4.13 5.87
CA GLU A 89 -1.64 5.19 5.03
C GLU A 89 -0.81 6.20 5.85
N ARG A 90 -0.01 7.01 5.16
CA ARG A 90 0.74 8.14 5.74
C ARG A 90 -0.21 9.17 6.33
N ARG A 91 0.09 9.65 7.54
CA ARG A 91 -0.60 10.78 8.15
C ARG A 91 0.01 12.09 7.70
N PHE A 92 -0.83 13.08 7.44
CA PHE A 92 -0.41 14.42 7.03
C PHE A 92 -0.67 15.48 8.10
N GLY A 93 -1.00 15.08 9.34
CA GLY A 93 -1.16 15.95 10.49
C GLY A 93 -2.21 17.03 10.27
N ILE A 94 -1.82 18.31 10.39
CA ILE A 94 -2.74 19.43 10.22
C ILE A 94 -3.38 19.52 8.83
N TRP A 95 -2.84 18.81 7.83
CA TRP A 95 -3.40 18.76 6.48
C TRP A 95 -4.40 17.59 6.28
N ASP A 96 -4.51 16.68 7.24
CA ASP A 96 -5.44 15.55 7.12
C ASP A 96 -6.89 16.04 6.94
N GLY A 97 -7.51 15.61 5.85
CA GLY A 97 -8.86 15.96 5.47
C GLY A 97 -9.01 17.32 4.76
N LEU A 98 -7.94 18.06 4.49
CA LEU A 98 -7.99 19.33 3.77
C LEU A 98 -7.89 19.11 2.26
N TYR A 99 -8.56 19.98 1.49
CA TYR A 99 -8.39 20.11 0.06
C TYR A 99 -7.06 20.79 -0.27
N PHE A 100 -6.41 20.43 -1.37
CA PHE A 100 -5.16 21.08 -1.80
C PHE A 100 -5.30 22.57 -1.99
N GLU A 101 -6.47 23.05 -2.46
CA GLU A 101 -6.76 24.48 -2.58
C GLU A 101 -6.76 25.17 -1.21
N ALA A 102 -7.37 24.59 -0.21
CA ALA A 102 -7.37 25.10 1.15
C ALA A 102 -5.95 25.13 1.75
N ILE A 103 -5.17 24.07 1.54
CA ILE A 103 -3.77 24.00 1.97
C ILE A 103 -2.95 25.11 1.30
N ALA A 104 -3.11 25.30 -0.02
CA ALA A 104 -2.39 26.34 -0.77
C ALA A 104 -2.75 27.74 -0.30
N ARG A 105 -4.01 28.00 0.07
CA ARG A 105 -4.50 29.27 0.59
C ARG A 105 -4.03 29.56 2.02
N ASP A 106 -4.19 28.57 2.91
CA ASP A 106 -4.03 28.76 4.36
C ASP A 106 -2.58 28.50 4.83
N TYR A 107 -1.80 27.70 4.06
CA TYR A 107 -0.41 27.35 4.34
C TYR A 107 0.50 27.52 3.12
N PRO A 108 0.52 28.71 2.44
CA PRO A 108 1.17 28.88 1.14
C PRO A 108 2.66 28.53 1.12
N GLY A 109 3.41 28.91 2.16
CA GLY A 109 4.84 28.60 2.29
C GLY A 109 5.10 27.10 2.44
N ALA A 110 4.34 26.42 3.31
CA ALA A 110 4.44 24.99 3.54
C ALA A 110 3.99 24.19 2.30
N TYR A 111 2.92 24.64 1.63
CA TYR A 111 2.47 24.03 0.37
C TYR A 111 3.52 24.15 -0.73
N HIS A 112 4.18 25.31 -0.87
CA HIS A 112 5.26 25.49 -1.82
C HIS A 112 6.45 24.58 -1.52
N ALA A 113 6.90 24.49 -0.25
CA ALA A 113 7.98 23.60 0.16
C ALA A 113 7.64 22.12 -0.13
N TRP A 114 6.42 21.69 0.19
CA TRP A 114 5.96 20.34 -0.14
C TRP A 114 5.94 20.05 -1.64
N ARG A 115 5.55 21.02 -2.47
CA ARG A 115 5.55 20.87 -3.94
C ARG A 115 6.95 20.70 -4.50
N GLN A 116 7.93 21.34 -3.89
CA GLN A 116 9.35 21.22 -4.29
C GLN A 116 9.98 19.91 -3.80
N ASP A 117 9.73 19.51 -2.56
CA ASP A 117 10.28 18.31 -1.97
C ASP A 117 9.22 17.54 -1.15
N PRO A 118 8.33 16.82 -1.84
CA PRO A 118 7.24 16.10 -1.18
C PRO A 118 7.70 14.86 -0.39
N VAL A 119 8.97 14.50 -0.51
CA VAL A 119 9.56 13.36 0.20
C VAL A 119 10.03 13.78 1.59
N HIS A 120 10.84 14.84 1.67
CA HIS A 120 11.42 15.27 2.94
C HIS A 120 10.54 16.29 3.68
N PHE A 121 9.62 16.96 2.98
CA PHE A 121 8.67 17.84 3.65
C PHE A 121 7.61 17.05 4.41
N THR A 122 7.35 17.46 5.64
CA THR A 122 6.27 16.89 6.48
C THR A 122 5.49 18.03 7.11
N PRO A 123 4.13 18.04 6.95
CA PRO A 123 3.29 18.99 7.66
C PRO A 123 3.36 18.78 9.17
N GLU A 124 3.07 19.82 9.95
CA GLU A 124 3.03 19.74 11.41
C GLU A 124 2.11 18.61 11.90
N GLY A 125 2.60 17.80 12.83
CA GLY A 125 1.91 16.63 13.35
C GLY A 125 1.75 15.46 12.36
N GLY A 126 2.30 15.61 11.15
CA GLY A 126 2.31 14.55 10.14
C GLY A 126 3.40 13.51 10.40
N GLU A 127 3.36 12.44 9.63
CA GLU A 127 4.33 11.36 9.63
C GLU A 127 5.37 11.60 8.52
N THR A 128 6.64 11.56 8.86
CA THR A 128 7.73 11.63 7.88
C THR A 128 7.75 10.37 7.01
N ILE A 129 8.42 10.43 5.86
CA ILE A 129 8.62 9.23 5.03
C ILE A 129 9.50 8.19 5.75
N ASP A 130 10.43 8.64 6.57
CA ASP A 130 11.30 7.72 7.33
C ASP A 130 10.50 6.99 8.43
N GLU A 131 9.64 7.68 9.18
CA GLU A 131 8.73 7.06 10.16
C GLU A 131 7.75 6.08 9.50
N LEU A 132 7.14 6.48 8.37
CA LEU A 132 6.31 5.59 7.56
C LEU A 132 7.09 4.35 7.13
N SER A 133 8.31 4.54 6.62
CA SER A 133 9.16 3.45 6.16
C SER A 133 9.52 2.51 7.31
N GLU A 134 9.95 3.04 8.44
CA GLU A 134 10.32 2.23 9.61
C GLU A 134 9.15 1.36 10.10
N ARG A 135 7.96 1.95 10.34
CA ARG A 135 6.83 1.18 10.87
C ARG A 135 6.33 0.10 9.91
N VAL A 136 6.24 0.45 8.61
CA VAL A 136 5.69 -0.47 7.60
C VAL A 136 6.68 -1.59 7.29
N THR A 137 7.97 -1.27 7.11
CA THR A 137 8.97 -2.30 6.81
C THR A 137 9.22 -3.21 7.99
N LYS A 138 9.13 -2.71 9.23
CA LYS A 138 9.18 -3.54 10.44
C LYS A 138 8.01 -4.53 10.51
N ALA A 139 6.79 -4.08 10.21
CA ALA A 139 5.62 -4.96 10.15
C ALA A 139 5.77 -6.03 9.05
N VAL A 140 6.18 -5.63 7.85
CA VAL A 140 6.38 -6.57 6.74
C VAL A 140 7.53 -7.55 7.03
N ALA A 141 8.61 -7.11 7.65
CA ALA A 141 9.71 -7.99 8.05
C ALA A 141 9.25 -9.07 9.07
N LYS A 142 8.38 -8.69 10.02
CA LYS A 142 7.75 -9.63 10.95
C LYS A 142 6.89 -10.66 10.18
N ILE A 143 6.02 -10.20 9.27
CA ILE A 143 5.19 -11.05 8.43
C ILE A 143 6.04 -12.05 7.62
N ILE A 144 7.13 -11.58 7.01
CA ILE A 144 8.06 -12.43 6.26
C ILE A 144 8.69 -13.50 7.17
N GLY A 145 9.10 -13.11 8.38
CA GLY A 145 9.69 -14.04 9.35
C GLY A 145 8.74 -15.15 9.79
N GLU A 146 7.45 -14.82 9.98
CA GLU A 146 6.41 -15.77 10.38
C GLU A 146 5.95 -16.69 9.23
N HIS A 147 6.20 -16.30 7.97
CA HIS A 147 5.73 -17.01 6.79
C HIS A 147 6.84 -17.44 5.83
N GLN A 148 7.99 -17.89 6.36
CA GLN A 148 9.10 -18.31 5.53
C GLN A 148 8.69 -19.41 4.52
N GLY A 149 9.04 -19.21 3.26
CA GLY A 149 8.72 -20.13 2.17
C GLY A 149 7.27 -20.10 1.67
N LYS A 150 6.41 -19.25 2.28
CA LYS A 150 4.97 -19.14 2.00
C LYS A 150 4.64 -17.95 1.11
N THR A 151 3.37 -17.84 0.74
CA THR A 151 2.81 -16.71 0.00
C THR A 151 1.84 -15.95 0.90
N VAL A 152 2.08 -14.65 1.10
CA VAL A 152 1.21 -13.76 1.88
C VAL A 152 0.75 -12.57 1.05
N LEU A 153 -0.47 -12.12 1.31
CA LEU A 153 -0.98 -10.86 0.75
C LEU A 153 -0.87 -9.77 1.80
N VAL A 154 -0.52 -8.56 1.35
CA VAL A 154 -0.52 -7.34 2.17
C VAL A 154 -1.41 -6.32 1.48
N VAL A 155 -2.64 -6.16 1.99
CA VAL A 155 -3.63 -5.21 1.48
C VAL A 155 -3.47 -3.88 2.21
N SER A 156 -3.02 -2.86 1.48
CA SER A 156 -2.63 -1.59 2.08
C SER A 156 -2.89 -0.41 1.12
N HIS A 157 -2.14 0.65 1.26
CA HIS A 157 -2.29 1.94 0.60
C HIS A 157 -1.06 2.28 -0.25
N VAL A 158 -1.15 3.37 -1.01
CA VAL A 158 -0.08 3.75 -1.95
C VAL A 158 1.24 4.09 -1.24
N GLY A 159 1.21 4.84 -0.13
CA GLY A 159 2.41 5.22 0.63
C GLY A 159 3.16 4.01 1.20
N PRO A 160 2.50 3.18 2.04
CA PRO A 160 3.07 1.95 2.58
C PRO A 160 3.64 1.02 1.52
N ILE A 161 2.91 0.76 0.42
CA ILE A 161 3.40 -0.14 -0.64
C ILE A 161 4.67 0.44 -1.27
N ARG A 162 4.70 1.73 -1.58
CA ARG A 162 5.87 2.40 -2.17
C ARG A 162 7.11 2.29 -1.29
N VAL A 163 6.99 2.52 0.03
CA VAL A 163 8.15 2.41 0.92
C VAL A 163 8.63 0.96 1.06
N CYS A 164 7.73 -0.02 1.05
CA CYS A 164 8.12 -1.43 0.99
C CYS A 164 8.92 -1.77 -0.27
N LEU A 165 8.49 -1.24 -1.43
CA LEU A 165 9.17 -1.47 -2.70
C LEU A 165 10.54 -0.79 -2.74
N THR A 166 10.66 0.45 -2.25
CA THR A 166 11.96 1.14 -2.19
C THR A 166 12.94 0.36 -1.31
N GLN A 167 12.51 -0.11 -0.15
CA GLN A 167 13.36 -0.91 0.74
C GLN A 167 13.73 -2.26 0.14
N ALA A 168 12.76 -2.98 -0.41
CA ALA A 168 12.99 -4.31 -0.97
C ALA A 168 13.98 -4.28 -2.15
N LEU A 169 13.92 -3.23 -2.98
CA LEU A 169 14.71 -3.06 -4.19
C LEU A 169 15.94 -2.18 -3.99
N LYS A 170 16.18 -1.66 -2.78
CA LYS A 170 17.27 -0.73 -2.46
C LYS A 170 17.24 0.53 -3.34
N ILE A 171 16.06 1.00 -3.70
CA ILE A 171 15.84 2.25 -4.44
C ILE A 171 15.90 3.40 -3.42
N PRO A 172 16.65 4.49 -3.68
CA PRO A 172 16.64 5.65 -2.81
C PRO A 172 15.22 6.17 -2.61
N VAL A 173 14.85 6.48 -1.37
CA VAL A 173 13.48 6.90 -1.01
C VAL A 173 13.03 8.17 -1.75
N ALA A 174 13.96 8.99 -2.21
CA ALA A 174 13.68 10.15 -3.06
C ALA A 174 12.88 9.81 -4.33
N TYR A 175 12.96 8.56 -4.80
CA TYR A 175 12.24 8.09 -5.98
C TYR A 175 10.92 7.36 -5.66
N TYR A 176 10.50 7.26 -4.40
CA TYR A 176 9.34 6.44 -4.01
C TYR A 176 8.05 6.85 -4.75
N ARG A 177 7.89 8.14 -5.08
CA ARG A 177 6.71 8.64 -5.83
C ARG A 177 6.69 8.24 -7.30
N GLN A 178 7.83 7.82 -7.85
CA GLN A 178 7.93 7.34 -9.23
C GLN A 178 7.41 5.89 -9.38
N LEU A 179 7.24 5.17 -8.26
CA LEU A 179 6.66 3.85 -8.26
C LEU A 179 5.13 3.98 -8.39
N ARG A 180 4.60 3.58 -9.53
CA ARG A 180 3.16 3.58 -9.76
C ARG A 180 2.50 2.43 -9.01
N VAL A 181 1.40 2.73 -8.31
CA VAL A 181 0.59 1.76 -7.57
C VAL A 181 -0.87 2.17 -7.73
N ASP A 182 -1.59 1.53 -8.65
CA ASP A 182 -2.98 1.86 -8.97
C ASP A 182 -3.97 1.16 -8.02
N TYR A 183 -5.22 1.63 -7.94
CA TYR A 183 -6.27 0.99 -7.15
C TYR A 183 -6.51 -0.44 -7.59
N GLY A 184 -6.56 -1.38 -6.65
CA GLY A 184 -6.72 -2.80 -6.90
C GLY A 184 -5.56 -3.47 -7.63
N SER A 185 -4.43 -2.78 -7.83
CA SER A 185 -3.25 -3.37 -8.46
C SER A 185 -2.50 -4.32 -7.53
N LEU A 186 -1.83 -5.29 -8.14
CA LEU A 186 -0.98 -6.28 -7.50
C LEU A 186 0.48 -5.99 -7.81
N THR A 187 1.33 -6.11 -6.80
CA THR A 187 2.80 -6.05 -6.95
C THR A 187 3.42 -7.16 -6.12
N ARG A 188 4.22 -8.04 -6.74
CA ARG A 188 4.85 -9.17 -6.05
C ARG A 188 6.33 -8.97 -5.90
N VAL A 189 6.80 -9.12 -4.67
CA VAL A 189 8.21 -9.22 -4.30
C VAL A 189 8.46 -10.58 -3.65
N ASP A 190 9.46 -11.30 -4.14
CA ASP A 190 9.95 -12.52 -3.53
C ASP A 190 11.15 -12.16 -2.64
N TYR A 191 11.00 -12.37 -1.33
CA TYR A 191 11.99 -12.05 -0.32
C TYR A 191 12.87 -13.27 -0.05
N GLY A 192 14.18 -13.12 -0.27
CA GLY A 192 15.19 -14.13 -0.02
C GLY A 192 16.25 -13.65 0.96
N GLN A 193 17.08 -14.56 1.45
CA GLN A 193 18.16 -14.22 2.40
C GLN A 193 19.25 -13.34 1.78
N ARG A 194 19.54 -13.52 0.48
CA ARG A 194 20.61 -12.79 -0.21
C ARG A 194 20.12 -11.57 -0.96
N GLN A 195 18.96 -11.70 -1.61
CA GLN A 195 18.37 -10.63 -2.41
C GLN A 195 16.86 -10.80 -2.49
N ASN A 196 16.18 -9.69 -2.73
CA ASN A 196 14.76 -9.66 -3.05
C ASN A 196 14.58 -9.50 -4.56
N ASN A 197 13.50 -10.06 -5.10
CA ASN A 197 13.21 -10.00 -6.53
C ASN A 197 11.81 -9.42 -6.75
N LEU A 198 11.71 -8.34 -7.51
CA LEU A 198 10.44 -7.85 -8.04
C LEU A 198 10.02 -8.77 -9.18
N VAL A 199 8.91 -9.48 -9.00
CA VAL A 199 8.40 -10.43 -10.00
C VAL A 199 7.47 -9.75 -10.99
N PHE A 200 6.57 -8.92 -10.50
CA PHE A 200 5.75 -8.01 -11.28
C PHE A 200 5.36 -6.78 -10.44
N ALA A 201 5.03 -5.68 -11.09
CA ALA A 201 4.61 -4.44 -10.44
C ALA A 201 3.34 -3.89 -11.09
N ASN A 202 2.46 -3.32 -10.25
CA ASN A 202 1.27 -2.58 -10.66
C ASN A 202 0.37 -3.32 -11.67
N MET A 203 0.21 -4.64 -11.50
CA MET A 203 -0.59 -5.46 -12.42
C MET A 203 -2.08 -5.31 -12.13
N SER A 204 -2.87 -5.00 -13.16
CA SER A 204 -4.33 -4.90 -13.10
C SER A 204 -4.94 -5.38 -14.41
N ARG A 205 -6.15 -5.97 -14.37
CA ARG A 205 -6.93 -6.33 -15.56
C ARG A 205 -7.88 -5.23 -16.00
N LEU A 206 -8.23 -4.33 -15.10
CA LEU A 206 -9.12 -3.21 -15.41
C LEU A 206 -8.32 -2.03 -15.97
N PRO A 207 -8.97 -1.17 -16.80
CA PRO A 207 -8.34 0.06 -17.24
C PRO A 207 -7.79 0.86 -16.07
N ILE A 208 -6.58 1.37 -16.23
CA ILE A 208 -5.91 2.18 -15.25
C ILE A 208 -6.43 3.60 -15.41
N ASP A 209 -7.03 4.16 -14.35
CA ASP A 209 -7.42 5.56 -14.33
C ASP A 209 -6.18 6.43 -14.62
N SER A 210 -6.27 7.34 -15.58
CA SER A 210 -5.26 8.38 -15.78
C SER A 210 -5.29 9.32 -14.58
N TYR A 211 -4.12 9.57 -13.99
CA TYR A 211 -3.94 10.59 -12.93
C TYR A 211 -4.01 11.99 -13.51
#